data_7210199151669de6eefe9bb68cc9aecb
#
_entry.id   7210199151669de6eefe9bb68cc9aecb
#
_cell.length_a   1.000
_cell.length_b   1.000
_cell.length_c   1.000
_cell.angle_alpha   90.00
_cell.angle_beta   90.00
_cell.angle_gamma   90.00
#
_symmetry.space_group_name_H-M   'P 1'
#
loop_
_entity.id
_entity.type
_entity.pdbx_description
1 polymer ?
#
loop_
_entity_poly.entity_id
_entity_poly.type
_entity_poly.pdbx_seq_one_letter_code
_entity_poly.pdbx_strand_id
1 'polypeptide(L)'
;VASSARETTDGNAISQVARNCGSLAIECSDVAGYVAGVNERISANLAMLDSLEDVTTRLLADQAQVSDSTDEARVLAEQARGKLDQGRTAIEDTIQVFSVLTDLVVQLGERMAGFAEAMAQVQKVSASIETIASKTNMLALNATIEAARAGEAGRSFAVVAAEVKKLAHDTRAATGEIAGTIASLTREAEAVTSEIRTGVEQSRVAQSSFSRINETVRDVADIVALVDRQTDGIAQSTSHIQQSVDSVKSGLSSFAADARANGGQLKETQERLSKLELCANDMLDRLASSGARIDDTPFIEFAQAAAREIHDVIEAGIVRGEIGVDDVFDTNYVAMPNTNPVQWETRFCDFADKHVRPILDRLMGEQPLFIASAITDINGYLPTHISERSQPQSDDPEWNAAYCRNRRNFIDDVTRRAIASEKDAMLATYSMEFSQGRHLAVKNVFVPLWIRGRRWGNYELAYRDEKMR
;
A
#
# COMPACT_ATOMS: atom_id res chain seq x y z
N VAL A 1 58.27 -13.22 57.49
CA VAL A 1 57.16 -14.09 56.94
C VAL A 1 55.82 -13.35 57.00
N ALA A 2 55.48 -12.61 58.08
CA ALA A 2 54.19 -11.87 58.13
C ALA A 2 54.14 -10.61 57.19
N SER A 3 55.29 -9.94 56.92
CA SER A 3 55.38 -8.83 55.97
C SER A 3 55.21 -9.31 54.51
N SER A 4 55.85 -10.41 54.12
CA SER A 4 55.78 -10.99 52.79
C SER A 4 54.37 -11.53 52.47
N ALA A 5 53.65 -12.08 53.45
CA ALA A 5 52.27 -12.58 53.27
C ALA A 5 51.27 -11.42 53.12
N ARG A 6 51.48 -10.27 53.75
CA ARG A 6 50.65 -9.05 53.54
C ARG A 6 50.88 -8.41 52.19
N GLU A 7 52.18 -8.27 51.75
CA GLU A 7 52.47 -7.70 50.42
C GLU A 7 51.92 -8.53 49.27
N THR A 8 51.91 -9.89 49.39
CA THR A 8 51.29 -10.76 48.38
C THR A 8 49.76 -10.69 48.38
N THR A 9 49.13 -10.48 49.55
CA THR A 9 47.68 -10.33 49.65
C THR A 9 47.20 -8.98 49.10
N ASP A 10 47.92 -7.90 49.40
CA ASP A 10 47.61 -6.55 48.89
C ASP A 10 47.82 -6.47 47.36
N GLY A 11 48.89 -7.08 46.83
CA GLY A 11 49.12 -7.15 45.37
C GLY A 11 48.02 -7.91 44.62
N ASN A 12 47.47 -8.99 45.22
CA ASN A 12 46.39 -9.76 44.62
C ASN A 12 45.09 -8.95 44.59
N ALA A 13 44.79 -8.18 45.65
CA ALA A 13 43.65 -7.30 45.73
C ALA A 13 43.71 -6.17 44.71
N ILE A 14 44.87 -5.54 44.52
CA ILE A 14 45.07 -4.48 43.54
C ILE A 14 44.93 -5.02 42.11
N SER A 15 45.48 -6.18 41.78
CA SER A 15 45.31 -6.85 40.51
C SER A 15 43.81 -7.19 40.23
N GLN A 16 43.07 -7.60 41.26
CA GLN A 16 41.65 -7.87 41.13
C GLN A 16 40.85 -6.59 40.84
N VAL A 17 41.16 -5.46 41.48
CA VAL A 17 40.54 -4.18 41.22
C VAL A 17 40.88 -3.70 39.81
N ALA A 18 42.14 -3.86 39.36
CA ALA A 18 42.53 -3.52 37.98
C ALA A 18 41.77 -4.31 36.94
N ARG A 19 41.58 -5.62 37.13
CA ARG A 19 40.71 -6.46 36.30
C ARG A 19 39.27 -5.96 36.27
N ASN A 20 38.70 -5.66 37.43
CA ASN A 20 37.34 -5.19 37.53
C ASN A 20 37.14 -3.84 36.79
N CYS A 21 38.12 -2.93 36.88
CA CYS A 21 38.09 -1.68 36.11
C CYS A 21 38.13 -1.93 34.60
N GLY A 22 39.03 -2.81 34.14
CA GLY A 22 39.06 -3.19 32.73
C GLY A 22 37.75 -3.82 32.23
N SER A 23 37.21 -4.78 33.00
CA SER A 23 35.92 -5.39 32.67
C SER A 23 34.80 -4.35 32.65
N LEU A 24 34.74 -3.41 33.59
CA LEU A 24 33.75 -2.34 33.63
C LEU A 24 33.84 -1.44 32.39
N ALA A 25 35.04 -1.09 31.96
CA ALA A 25 35.24 -0.28 30.75
C ALA A 25 34.66 -0.97 29.50
N ILE A 26 34.89 -2.29 29.37
CA ILE A 26 34.36 -3.10 28.26
C ILE A 26 32.85 -3.16 28.29
N GLU A 27 32.28 -3.52 29.45
CA GLU A 27 30.83 -3.60 29.64
C GLU A 27 30.16 -2.24 29.30
N CYS A 28 30.76 -1.13 29.72
CA CYS A 28 30.26 0.21 29.36
C CYS A 28 30.30 0.44 27.84
N SER A 29 31.37 0.04 27.16
CA SER A 29 31.51 0.16 25.71
C SER A 29 30.51 -0.72 24.97
N ASP A 30 30.33 -1.97 25.39
CA ASP A 30 29.39 -2.90 24.79
C ASP A 30 27.94 -2.42 24.95
N VAL A 31 27.56 -1.98 26.17
CA VAL A 31 26.22 -1.43 26.41
C VAL A 31 26.00 -0.14 25.61
N ALA A 32 27.04 0.70 25.45
CA ALA A 32 26.97 1.91 24.61
C ALA A 32 26.69 1.55 23.14
N GLY A 33 27.31 0.47 22.64
CA GLY A 33 27.02 -0.08 21.30
C GLY A 33 25.55 -0.53 21.15
N TYR A 34 25.02 -1.26 22.14
CA TYR A 34 23.60 -1.64 22.18
C TYR A 34 22.66 -0.43 22.17
N VAL A 35 22.98 0.58 22.98
CA VAL A 35 22.20 1.83 23.06
C VAL A 35 22.18 2.56 21.73
N ALA A 36 23.34 2.62 21.05
CA ALA A 36 23.42 3.21 19.71
C ALA A 36 22.53 2.48 18.69
N GLY A 37 22.59 1.15 18.68
CA GLY A 37 21.73 0.33 17.80
C GLY A 37 20.22 0.48 18.09
N VAL A 38 19.83 0.60 19.38
CA VAL A 38 18.43 0.88 19.73
C VAL A 38 18.01 2.27 19.26
N ASN A 39 18.87 3.27 19.38
CA ASN A 39 18.58 4.64 18.94
C ASN A 39 18.41 4.74 17.41
N GLU A 40 19.19 4.00 16.64
CA GLU A 40 19.03 3.88 15.18
C GLU A 40 17.66 3.26 14.83
N ARG A 41 17.25 2.21 15.55
CA ARG A 41 15.91 1.59 15.37
C ARG A 41 14.78 2.54 15.73
N ILE A 42 14.93 3.36 16.77
CA ILE A 42 13.95 4.41 17.11
C ILE A 42 13.82 5.42 15.97
N SER A 43 14.93 5.84 15.39
CA SER A 43 14.94 6.76 14.24
C SER A 43 14.21 6.17 13.02
N ALA A 44 14.45 4.89 12.72
CA ALA A 44 13.75 4.18 11.65
C ALA A 44 12.24 4.05 11.95
N ASN A 45 11.87 3.78 13.21
CA ASN A 45 10.46 3.71 13.62
C ASN A 45 9.75 5.07 13.47
N LEU A 46 10.41 6.18 13.80
CA LEU A 46 9.85 7.53 13.60
C LEU A 46 9.60 7.83 12.12
N ALA A 47 10.51 7.46 11.22
CA ALA A 47 10.28 7.59 9.78
C ALA A 47 9.11 6.74 9.26
N MET A 48 8.92 5.55 9.85
CA MET A 48 7.75 4.70 9.54
C MET A 48 6.45 5.33 10.03
N LEU A 49 6.45 5.99 11.21
CA LEU A 49 5.28 6.69 11.74
C LEU A 49 4.86 7.86 10.85
N ASP A 50 5.79 8.64 10.32
CA ASP A 50 5.50 9.71 9.36
C ASP A 50 4.81 9.16 8.10
N SER A 51 5.27 7.99 7.60
CA SER A 51 4.62 7.31 6.47
C SER A 51 3.20 6.81 6.81
N LEU A 52 2.97 6.33 8.04
CA LEU A 52 1.63 5.92 8.49
C LEU A 52 0.68 7.10 8.67
N GLU A 53 1.18 8.27 9.07
CA GLU A 53 0.38 9.50 9.13
C GLU A 53 -0.09 9.93 7.73
N ASP A 54 0.77 9.82 6.71
CA ASP A 54 0.39 10.05 5.32
C ASP A 54 -0.68 9.07 4.82
N VAL A 55 -0.58 7.79 5.21
CA VAL A 55 -1.58 6.77 4.85
C VAL A 55 -2.92 7.08 5.52
N THR A 56 -2.93 7.45 6.80
CA THR A 56 -4.17 7.82 7.50
C THR A 56 -4.82 9.07 6.91
N THR A 57 -4.03 10.04 6.48
CA THR A 57 -4.52 11.26 5.83
C THR A 57 -5.18 10.95 4.48
N ARG A 58 -4.57 10.07 3.68
CA ARG A 58 -5.18 9.60 2.41
C ARG A 58 -6.46 8.80 2.66
N LEU A 59 -6.46 7.94 3.68
CA LEU A 59 -7.65 7.18 4.04
C LEU A 59 -8.83 8.08 4.42
N LEU A 60 -8.59 9.19 5.12
CA LEU A 60 -9.62 10.19 5.42
C LEU A 60 -10.18 10.87 4.15
N ALA A 61 -9.32 11.17 3.18
CA ALA A 61 -9.76 11.73 1.90
C ALA A 61 -10.62 10.74 1.09
N ASP A 62 -10.18 9.47 1.01
CA ASP A 62 -10.95 8.40 0.35
C ASP A 62 -12.30 8.18 1.04
N GLN A 63 -12.32 8.26 2.38
CA GLN A 63 -13.54 8.14 3.19
C GLN A 63 -14.53 9.27 2.90
N ALA A 64 -14.05 10.50 2.75
CA ALA A 64 -14.90 11.64 2.37
C ALA A 64 -15.52 11.41 0.99
N GLN A 65 -14.76 10.90 0.03
CA GLN A 65 -15.27 10.57 -1.31
C GLN A 65 -16.33 9.45 -1.28
N VAL A 66 -16.14 8.42 -0.44
CA VAL A 66 -17.16 7.37 -0.23
C VAL A 66 -18.42 7.97 0.36
N SER A 67 -18.31 8.89 1.33
CA SER A 67 -19.47 9.59 1.92
C SER A 67 -20.26 10.37 0.87
N ASP A 68 -19.58 11.17 0.05
CA ASP A 68 -20.20 11.97 -1.02
C ASP A 68 -20.91 11.06 -2.04
N SER A 69 -20.27 9.96 -2.47
CA SER A 69 -20.85 8.99 -3.41
C SER A 69 -22.07 8.28 -2.81
N THR A 70 -22.06 8.04 -1.51
CA THR A 70 -23.17 7.42 -0.77
C THR A 70 -24.36 8.38 -0.70
N ASP A 71 -24.15 9.66 -0.43
CA ASP A 71 -25.19 10.67 -0.43
C ASP A 71 -25.80 10.86 -1.84
N GLU A 72 -24.97 10.86 -2.89
CA GLU A 72 -25.44 10.91 -4.26
C GLU A 72 -26.29 9.67 -4.62
N ALA A 73 -25.85 8.47 -4.23
CA ALA A 73 -26.61 7.24 -4.46
C ALA A 73 -27.98 7.27 -3.77
N ARG A 74 -28.08 7.84 -2.56
CA ARG A 74 -29.35 8.02 -1.85
C ARG A 74 -30.30 8.96 -2.60
N VAL A 75 -29.80 10.09 -3.09
CA VAL A 75 -30.59 11.03 -3.89
C VAL A 75 -31.11 10.38 -5.18
N LEU A 76 -30.27 9.60 -5.86
CA LEU A 76 -30.65 8.87 -7.08
C LEU A 76 -31.69 7.79 -6.78
N ALA A 77 -31.56 7.07 -5.67
CA ALA A 77 -32.55 6.06 -5.25
C ALA A 77 -33.90 6.70 -4.98
N GLU A 78 -33.96 7.85 -4.29
CA GLU A 78 -35.19 8.60 -4.04
C GLU A 78 -35.86 9.09 -5.34
N GLN A 79 -35.04 9.64 -6.27
CA GLN A 79 -35.57 10.03 -7.60
C GLN A 79 -36.10 8.84 -8.40
N ALA A 80 -35.39 7.70 -8.39
CA ALA A 80 -35.81 6.48 -9.04
C ALA A 80 -37.18 5.99 -8.47
N ARG A 81 -37.32 6.01 -7.14
CA ARG A 81 -38.54 5.67 -6.46
C ARG A 81 -39.73 6.54 -6.90
N GLY A 82 -39.52 7.85 -6.96
CA GLY A 82 -40.57 8.77 -7.46
C GLY A 82 -40.96 8.50 -8.91
N LYS A 83 -39.97 8.16 -9.79
CA LYS A 83 -40.26 7.78 -11.19
C LYS A 83 -41.01 6.47 -11.32
N LEU A 84 -40.68 5.48 -10.49
CA LEU A 84 -41.36 4.19 -10.47
C LEU A 84 -42.80 4.33 -9.99
N ASP A 85 -43.10 5.16 -9.00
CA ASP A 85 -44.46 5.43 -8.53
C ASP A 85 -45.32 6.12 -9.60
N GLN A 86 -44.76 7.12 -10.30
CA GLN A 86 -45.41 7.74 -11.46
C GLN A 86 -45.66 6.72 -12.59
N GLY A 87 -44.67 5.86 -12.88
CA GLY A 87 -44.81 4.81 -13.89
C GLY A 87 -45.88 3.80 -13.53
N ARG A 88 -45.99 3.39 -12.27
CA ARG A 88 -47.04 2.50 -11.76
C ARG A 88 -48.40 3.09 -11.95
N THR A 89 -48.62 4.34 -11.56
CA THR A 89 -49.91 5.03 -11.74
C THR A 89 -50.29 5.10 -13.23
N ALA A 90 -49.35 5.45 -14.11
CA ALA A 90 -49.64 5.50 -15.54
C ALA A 90 -50.00 4.12 -16.15
N ILE A 91 -49.41 3.04 -15.65
CA ILE A 91 -49.75 1.66 -16.05
C ILE A 91 -51.16 1.29 -15.56
N GLU A 92 -51.51 1.60 -14.31
CA GLU A 92 -52.81 1.35 -13.73
C GLU A 92 -53.89 2.08 -14.52
N ASP A 93 -53.72 3.36 -14.83
CA ASP A 93 -54.61 4.14 -15.68
C ASP A 93 -54.77 3.53 -17.09
N THR A 94 -53.67 3.07 -17.67
CA THR A 94 -53.65 2.44 -18.99
C THR A 94 -54.43 1.14 -18.99
N ILE A 95 -54.28 0.28 -17.97
CA ILE A 95 -55.07 -0.96 -17.80
C ILE A 95 -56.57 -0.65 -17.72
N GLN A 96 -56.94 0.41 -17.01
CA GLN A 96 -58.33 0.83 -16.88
C GLN A 96 -58.94 1.28 -18.24
N VAL A 97 -58.19 2.09 -18.98
CA VAL A 97 -58.60 2.53 -20.34
C VAL A 97 -58.75 1.34 -21.28
N PHE A 98 -57.84 0.38 -21.26
CA PHE A 98 -57.95 -0.85 -22.07
C PHE A 98 -59.13 -1.73 -21.65
N SER A 99 -59.48 -1.79 -20.39
CA SER A 99 -60.69 -2.50 -19.92
C SER A 99 -61.97 -1.91 -20.53
N VAL A 100 -62.10 -0.57 -20.44
CA VAL A 100 -63.24 0.15 -21.02
C VAL A 100 -63.28 -0.02 -22.54
N LEU A 101 -62.16 0.03 -23.22
CA LEU A 101 -62.06 -0.18 -24.67
C LEU A 101 -62.51 -1.61 -25.03
N THR A 102 -62.08 -2.63 -24.27
CA THR A 102 -62.47 -4.03 -24.49
C THR A 102 -63.99 -4.21 -24.35
N ASP A 103 -64.60 -3.62 -23.33
CA ASP A 103 -66.05 -3.65 -23.11
C ASP A 103 -66.80 -2.97 -24.26
N LEU A 104 -66.30 -1.83 -24.77
CA LEU A 104 -66.87 -1.13 -25.90
C LEU A 104 -66.83 -2.00 -27.19
N VAL A 105 -65.72 -2.68 -27.43
CA VAL A 105 -65.53 -3.56 -28.59
C VAL A 105 -66.42 -4.77 -28.48
N VAL A 106 -66.62 -5.34 -27.29
CA VAL A 106 -67.58 -6.43 -27.07
C VAL A 106 -68.99 -5.96 -27.35
N GLN A 107 -69.42 -4.79 -26.84
CA GLN A 107 -70.77 -4.22 -27.12
C GLN A 107 -70.98 -3.95 -28.62
N LEU A 108 -69.91 -3.52 -29.35
CA LEU A 108 -69.97 -3.34 -30.79
C LEU A 108 -70.28 -4.70 -31.50
N GLY A 109 -69.66 -5.79 -30.99
CA GLY A 109 -69.90 -7.13 -31.48
C GLY A 109 -71.35 -7.56 -31.31
N GLU A 110 -72.00 -7.31 -30.12
CA GLU A 110 -73.34 -7.57 -29.88
C GLU A 110 -74.31 -6.79 -30.79
N ARG A 111 -74.01 -5.52 -31.06
CA ARG A 111 -74.73 -4.67 -32.03
C ARG A 111 -74.68 -5.17 -33.46
N MET A 112 -73.48 -5.64 -33.88
CA MET A 112 -73.34 -6.24 -35.19
C MET A 112 -74.09 -7.56 -35.33
N ALA A 113 -74.14 -8.37 -34.30
CA ALA A 113 -74.96 -9.56 -34.30
C ALA A 113 -76.48 -9.21 -34.46
N GLY A 114 -76.99 -8.22 -33.69
CA GLY A 114 -78.34 -7.70 -33.85
C GLY A 114 -78.58 -7.12 -35.23
N PHE A 115 -77.63 -6.42 -35.84
CA PHE A 115 -77.73 -5.93 -37.21
C PHE A 115 -77.83 -7.05 -38.27
N ALA A 116 -77.03 -8.11 -38.11
CA ALA A 116 -77.06 -9.27 -38.98
C ALA A 116 -78.40 -10.00 -38.91
N GLU A 117 -78.99 -10.11 -37.70
CA GLU A 117 -80.36 -10.68 -37.47
C GLU A 117 -81.45 -9.82 -38.12
N ALA A 118 -81.40 -8.48 -38.00
CA ALA A 118 -82.31 -7.56 -38.68
C ALA A 118 -82.20 -7.70 -40.21
N MET A 119 -80.99 -7.81 -40.80
CA MET A 119 -80.79 -8.04 -42.21
C MET A 119 -81.41 -9.37 -42.65
N ALA A 120 -81.23 -10.42 -41.91
CA ALA A 120 -81.87 -11.73 -42.19
C ALA A 120 -83.40 -11.62 -42.16
N GLN A 121 -84.01 -10.83 -41.31
CA GLN A 121 -85.44 -10.55 -41.28
C GLN A 121 -85.90 -9.79 -42.53
N VAL A 122 -85.13 -8.73 -42.94
CA VAL A 122 -85.46 -7.98 -44.15
C VAL A 122 -85.35 -8.86 -45.38
N GLN A 123 -84.32 -9.76 -45.45
CA GLN A 123 -84.19 -10.74 -46.53
C GLN A 123 -85.38 -11.64 -46.67
N LYS A 124 -85.92 -12.14 -45.53
CA LYS A 124 -87.11 -12.97 -45.48
C LYS A 124 -88.31 -12.22 -46.00
N VAL A 125 -88.50 -10.94 -45.64
CA VAL A 125 -89.60 -10.10 -46.13
C VAL A 125 -89.47 -9.84 -47.63
N SER A 126 -88.27 -9.52 -48.11
CA SER A 126 -87.95 -9.31 -49.55
C SER A 126 -88.28 -10.55 -50.40
N ALA A 127 -87.84 -11.74 -49.93
CA ALA A 127 -88.22 -13.02 -50.58
C ALA A 127 -89.69 -13.31 -50.61
N SER A 128 -90.43 -12.89 -49.56
CA SER A 128 -91.87 -12.99 -49.53
C SER A 128 -92.55 -12.07 -50.57
N ILE A 129 -92.04 -10.81 -50.69
CA ILE A 129 -92.53 -9.84 -51.73
C ILE A 129 -92.22 -10.36 -53.11
N GLU A 130 -91.07 -10.91 -53.38
CA GLU A 130 -90.68 -11.54 -54.65
C GLU A 130 -91.65 -12.69 -55.01
N THR A 131 -92.00 -13.50 -54.01
CA THR A 131 -92.97 -14.59 -54.19
C THR A 131 -94.34 -14.02 -54.53
N ILE A 132 -94.81 -12.95 -53.90
CA ILE A 132 -96.06 -12.27 -54.21
C ILE A 132 -96.06 -11.68 -55.63
N ALA A 133 -94.97 -10.97 -55.97
CA ALA A 133 -94.70 -10.38 -57.29
C ALA A 133 -94.75 -11.46 -58.40
N SER A 134 -94.06 -12.59 -58.17
CA SER A 134 -94.09 -13.75 -59.07
C SER A 134 -95.52 -14.32 -59.26
N LYS A 135 -96.30 -14.47 -58.20
CA LYS A 135 -97.69 -14.94 -58.27
C LYS A 135 -98.56 -13.90 -58.96
N THR A 136 -98.37 -12.61 -58.70
CA THR A 136 -99.06 -11.49 -59.33
C THR A 136 -98.79 -11.43 -60.84
N ASN A 137 -97.50 -11.64 -61.22
CA ASN A 137 -97.13 -11.71 -62.62
C ASN A 137 -97.85 -12.91 -63.35
N MET A 138 -97.91 -14.05 -62.70
CA MET A 138 -98.62 -15.21 -63.22
C MET A 138 -100.13 -14.92 -63.34
N LEU A 139 -100.77 -14.28 -62.35
CA LEU A 139 -102.17 -13.89 -62.36
C LEU A 139 -102.41 -12.86 -63.50
N ALA A 140 -101.56 -11.89 -63.65
CA ALA A 140 -101.61 -10.89 -64.72
C ALA A 140 -101.41 -11.52 -66.08
N LEU A 141 -100.56 -12.50 -66.25
CA LEU A 141 -100.40 -13.27 -67.51
C LEU A 141 -101.69 -14.04 -67.84
N ASN A 142 -102.25 -14.73 -66.87
CA ASN A 142 -103.54 -15.42 -67.06
C ASN A 142 -104.71 -14.48 -67.42
N ALA A 143 -104.75 -13.27 -66.79
CA ALA A 143 -105.68 -12.21 -67.14
C ALA A 143 -105.49 -11.63 -68.55
N THR A 144 -104.25 -11.51 -68.97
CA THR A 144 -103.90 -11.06 -70.33
C THR A 144 -104.33 -12.09 -71.37
N ILE A 145 -104.19 -13.40 -71.08
CA ILE A 145 -104.61 -14.47 -71.93
C ILE A 145 -106.18 -14.49 -72.07
N GLU A 146 -106.89 -14.33 -70.92
CA GLU A 146 -108.34 -14.33 -70.99
C GLU A 146 -108.93 -13.05 -71.62
N ALA A 147 -108.28 -11.91 -71.38
CA ALA A 147 -108.61 -10.65 -72.05
C ALA A 147 -108.45 -10.75 -73.60
N ALA A 148 -107.40 -11.42 -74.11
CA ALA A 148 -107.19 -11.73 -75.49
C ALA A 148 -108.25 -12.71 -76.02
N ARG A 149 -108.73 -13.58 -75.23
CA ARG A 149 -109.72 -14.57 -75.57
C ARG A 149 -111.14 -13.98 -75.69
N ALA A 150 -111.43 -12.90 -74.96
CA ALA A 150 -112.68 -12.18 -74.96
C ALA A 150 -112.79 -11.19 -76.14
N GLY A 151 -111.82 -11.03 -77.00
CA GLY A 151 -111.79 -10.17 -78.19
C GLY A 151 -112.01 -8.70 -77.83
N GLU A 152 -112.89 -7.99 -78.57
CA GLU A 152 -113.12 -6.51 -78.44
C GLU A 152 -113.65 -6.18 -77.01
N ALA A 153 -114.45 -7.08 -76.34
CA ALA A 153 -114.96 -6.86 -74.97
C ALA A 153 -113.92 -6.91 -73.90
N GLY A 154 -112.75 -7.55 -74.13
CA GLY A 154 -111.63 -7.68 -73.18
C GLY A 154 -110.55 -6.57 -73.29
N ARG A 155 -110.65 -5.61 -74.19
CA ARG A 155 -109.60 -4.63 -74.51
C ARG A 155 -109.15 -3.73 -73.31
N SER A 156 -110.10 -3.23 -72.54
CA SER A 156 -109.81 -2.46 -71.32
C SER A 156 -109.15 -3.31 -70.21
N PHE A 157 -109.59 -4.61 -70.12
CA PHE A 157 -108.98 -5.56 -69.19
C PHE A 157 -107.54 -5.94 -69.59
N ALA A 158 -107.28 -6.06 -70.89
CA ALA A 158 -105.92 -6.35 -71.38
C ALA A 158 -104.95 -5.24 -71.05
N VAL A 159 -105.28 -3.94 -71.05
CA VAL A 159 -104.43 -2.82 -70.64
C VAL A 159 -104.13 -2.91 -69.10
N VAL A 160 -105.15 -3.18 -68.29
CA VAL A 160 -104.98 -3.32 -66.82
C VAL A 160 -104.08 -4.53 -66.55
N ALA A 161 -104.30 -5.69 -67.18
CA ALA A 161 -103.48 -6.88 -67.03
C ALA A 161 -102.00 -6.63 -67.47
N ALA A 162 -101.76 -5.90 -68.54
CA ALA A 162 -100.43 -5.52 -68.96
C ALA A 162 -99.74 -4.61 -67.93
N GLU A 163 -100.44 -3.63 -67.36
CA GLU A 163 -99.93 -2.75 -66.33
C GLU A 163 -99.60 -3.48 -65.04
N VAL A 164 -100.46 -4.40 -64.58
CA VAL A 164 -100.25 -5.25 -63.41
C VAL A 164 -99.02 -6.18 -63.66
N LYS A 165 -98.90 -6.73 -64.87
CA LYS A 165 -97.71 -7.52 -65.26
C LYS A 165 -96.44 -6.74 -65.19
N LYS A 166 -96.46 -5.50 -65.68
CA LYS A 166 -95.33 -4.59 -65.61
C LYS A 166 -94.97 -4.28 -64.14
N LEU A 167 -95.96 -3.91 -63.37
CA LEU A 167 -95.73 -3.57 -61.94
C LEU A 167 -95.21 -4.78 -61.17
N ALA A 168 -95.66 -6.00 -61.47
CA ALA A 168 -95.14 -7.23 -60.89
C ALA A 168 -93.65 -7.49 -61.30
N HIS A 169 -93.35 -7.19 -62.59
CA HIS A 169 -91.95 -7.29 -63.06
C HIS A 169 -91.02 -6.25 -62.38
N ASP A 170 -91.47 -4.98 -62.32
CA ASP A 170 -90.68 -3.89 -61.66
C ASP A 170 -90.54 -4.16 -60.16
N THR A 171 -91.58 -4.69 -59.48
CA THR A 171 -91.49 -5.10 -58.07
C THR A 171 -90.49 -6.24 -57.87
N ARG A 172 -90.43 -7.18 -58.79
CA ARG A 172 -89.43 -8.28 -58.74
C ARG A 172 -87.99 -7.78 -58.98
N ALA A 173 -87.84 -6.87 -59.90
CA ALA A 173 -86.49 -6.23 -60.11
C ALA A 173 -86.01 -5.48 -58.85
N ALA A 174 -86.95 -4.66 -58.26
CA ALA A 174 -86.59 -3.92 -57.04
C ALA A 174 -86.30 -4.84 -55.85
N THR A 175 -87.08 -5.95 -55.68
CA THR A 175 -86.77 -6.94 -54.62
C THR A 175 -85.46 -7.68 -54.88
N GLY A 176 -85.07 -7.92 -56.14
CA GLY A 176 -83.79 -8.45 -56.51
C GLY A 176 -82.60 -7.52 -56.14
N GLU A 177 -82.75 -6.22 -56.38
CA GLU A 177 -81.75 -5.21 -55.96
C GLU A 177 -81.68 -5.12 -54.44
N ILE A 178 -82.79 -5.18 -53.73
CA ILE A 178 -82.82 -5.23 -52.26
C ILE A 178 -82.11 -6.47 -51.74
N ALA A 179 -82.38 -7.63 -52.31
CA ALA A 179 -81.74 -8.89 -51.93
C ALA A 179 -80.16 -8.83 -52.15
N GLY A 180 -79.72 -8.21 -53.30
CA GLY A 180 -78.30 -7.98 -53.53
C GLY A 180 -77.67 -7.06 -52.52
N THR A 181 -78.34 -5.99 -52.15
CA THR A 181 -77.89 -5.04 -51.15
C THR A 181 -77.77 -5.66 -49.75
N ILE A 182 -78.78 -6.45 -49.38
CA ILE A 182 -78.76 -7.20 -48.07
C ILE A 182 -77.65 -8.21 -48.04
N ALA A 183 -77.43 -8.98 -49.08
CA ALA A 183 -76.27 -9.93 -49.16
C ALA A 183 -74.92 -9.23 -49.05
N SER A 184 -74.81 -8.01 -49.59
CA SER A 184 -73.60 -7.22 -49.37
C SER A 184 -73.45 -6.74 -47.95
N LEU A 185 -74.48 -6.17 -47.34
CA LEU A 185 -74.46 -5.70 -45.98
C LEU A 185 -74.26 -6.85 -44.96
N THR A 186 -74.78 -8.04 -45.20
CA THR A 186 -74.58 -9.21 -44.34
C THR A 186 -73.06 -9.64 -44.40
N ARG A 187 -72.45 -9.67 -45.60
CA ARG A 187 -71.01 -9.97 -45.72
C ARG A 187 -70.15 -8.95 -45.00
N GLU A 188 -70.53 -7.68 -45.12
CA GLU A 188 -69.80 -6.61 -44.44
C GLU A 188 -69.95 -6.69 -42.92
N ALA A 189 -71.14 -7.02 -42.40
CA ALA A 189 -71.34 -7.25 -40.99
C ALA A 189 -70.56 -8.49 -40.46
N GLU A 190 -70.49 -9.55 -41.26
CA GLU A 190 -69.66 -10.72 -40.92
C GLU A 190 -68.13 -10.37 -40.85
N ALA A 191 -67.64 -9.56 -41.83
CA ALA A 191 -66.33 -9.09 -41.86
C ALA A 191 -65.99 -8.22 -40.61
N VAL A 192 -66.84 -7.24 -40.26
CA VAL A 192 -66.75 -6.40 -39.10
C VAL A 192 -66.73 -7.24 -37.81
N THR A 193 -67.64 -8.26 -37.74
CA THR A 193 -67.73 -9.18 -36.58
C THR A 193 -66.40 -9.97 -36.39
N SER A 194 -65.79 -10.36 -37.53
CA SER A 194 -64.42 -11.03 -37.48
C SER A 194 -63.35 -10.09 -36.99
N GLU A 195 -63.33 -8.83 -37.44
CA GLU A 195 -62.39 -7.78 -36.96
C GLU A 195 -62.60 -7.48 -35.49
N ILE A 196 -63.80 -7.38 -34.99
CA ILE A 196 -64.12 -7.20 -33.60
C ILE A 196 -63.60 -8.33 -32.76
N ARG A 197 -63.74 -9.60 -33.18
CA ARG A 197 -63.16 -10.76 -32.48
C ARG A 197 -61.65 -10.69 -32.37
N THR A 198 -61.01 -10.29 -33.45
CA THR A 198 -59.55 -10.06 -33.48
C THR A 198 -59.15 -8.91 -32.54
N GLY A 199 -59.88 -7.82 -32.52
CA GLY A 199 -59.67 -6.68 -31.62
C GLY A 199 -59.81 -7.04 -30.14
N VAL A 200 -60.78 -7.85 -29.78
CA VAL A 200 -60.95 -8.36 -28.40
C VAL A 200 -59.74 -9.21 -27.98
N GLU A 201 -59.26 -10.11 -28.83
CA GLU A 201 -58.11 -10.94 -28.53
C GLU A 201 -56.82 -10.10 -28.38
N GLN A 202 -56.61 -9.13 -29.26
CA GLN A 202 -55.49 -8.20 -29.14
C GLN A 202 -55.56 -7.38 -27.84
N SER A 203 -56.74 -6.92 -27.45
CA SER A 203 -56.94 -6.21 -26.20
C SER A 203 -56.59 -7.07 -24.98
N ARG A 204 -56.93 -8.36 -24.97
CA ARG A 204 -56.58 -9.32 -23.91
C ARG A 204 -55.06 -9.51 -23.81
N VAL A 205 -54.39 -9.66 -24.96
CA VAL A 205 -52.92 -9.77 -25.00
C VAL A 205 -52.25 -8.49 -24.45
N ALA A 206 -52.80 -7.32 -24.85
CA ALA A 206 -52.29 -6.04 -24.31
C ALA A 206 -52.47 -5.93 -22.80
N GLN A 207 -53.65 -6.29 -22.28
CA GLN A 207 -53.92 -6.30 -20.84
C GLN A 207 -52.96 -7.22 -20.06
N SER A 208 -52.69 -8.43 -20.58
CA SER A 208 -51.72 -9.33 -20.00
C SER A 208 -50.29 -8.74 -20.01
N SER A 209 -49.92 -8.05 -21.09
CA SER A 209 -48.63 -7.38 -21.20
C SER A 209 -48.47 -6.25 -20.19
N PHE A 210 -49.48 -5.42 -19.99
CA PHE A 210 -49.47 -4.37 -18.98
C PHE A 210 -49.38 -4.92 -17.54
N SER A 211 -50.05 -6.03 -17.27
CA SER A 211 -49.92 -6.69 -15.96
C SER A 211 -48.52 -7.15 -15.70
N ARG A 212 -47.82 -7.73 -16.69
CA ARG A 212 -46.39 -8.12 -16.57
C ARG A 212 -45.48 -6.90 -16.39
N ILE A 213 -45.76 -5.79 -17.09
CA ILE A 213 -45.00 -4.55 -16.91
C ILE A 213 -45.18 -4.04 -15.48
N ASN A 214 -46.40 -4.08 -14.94
CA ASN A 214 -46.66 -3.65 -13.57
C ASN A 214 -45.91 -4.51 -12.54
N GLU A 215 -45.83 -5.81 -12.76
CA GLU A 215 -45.00 -6.73 -11.95
C GLU A 215 -43.51 -6.34 -12.00
N THR A 216 -42.98 -6.12 -13.21
CA THR A 216 -41.59 -5.67 -13.39
C THR A 216 -41.28 -4.34 -12.68
N VAL A 217 -42.22 -3.39 -12.74
CA VAL A 217 -42.09 -2.09 -12.04
C VAL A 217 -42.03 -2.30 -10.52
N ARG A 218 -42.83 -3.23 -9.96
CA ARG A 218 -42.74 -3.59 -8.55
C ARG A 218 -41.40 -4.20 -8.17
N ASP A 219 -40.92 -5.15 -8.97
CA ASP A 219 -39.62 -5.79 -8.74
C ASP A 219 -38.45 -4.74 -8.73
N VAL A 220 -38.49 -3.78 -9.66
CA VAL A 220 -37.53 -2.68 -9.71
C VAL A 220 -37.68 -1.77 -8.48
N ALA A 221 -38.88 -1.50 -8.00
CA ALA A 221 -39.11 -0.72 -6.78
C ALA A 221 -38.50 -1.41 -5.54
N ASP A 222 -38.63 -2.74 -5.45
CA ASP A 222 -38.01 -3.53 -4.37
C ASP A 222 -36.47 -3.48 -4.43
N ILE A 223 -35.89 -3.52 -5.64
CA ILE A 223 -34.47 -3.35 -5.84
C ILE A 223 -34.02 -1.96 -5.39
N VAL A 224 -34.72 -0.90 -5.77
CA VAL A 224 -34.42 0.48 -5.33
C VAL A 224 -34.44 0.61 -3.80
N ALA A 225 -35.47 -0.01 -3.15
CA ALA A 225 -35.54 -0.05 -1.70
C ALA A 225 -34.42 -0.85 -1.03
N LEU A 226 -33.86 -1.86 -1.72
CA LEU A 226 -32.66 -2.57 -1.26
C LEU A 226 -31.41 -1.69 -1.37
N VAL A 227 -31.25 -0.98 -2.49
CA VAL A 227 -30.14 -0.03 -2.69
C VAL A 227 -30.15 1.04 -1.58
N ASP A 228 -31.30 1.60 -1.26
CA ASP A 228 -31.46 2.61 -0.20
C ASP A 228 -30.97 2.06 1.16
N ARG A 229 -31.40 0.87 1.55
CA ARG A 229 -30.93 0.21 2.78
C ARG A 229 -29.43 -0.08 2.79
N GLN A 230 -28.86 -0.47 1.64
CA GLN A 230 -27.42 -0.69 1.54
C GLN A 230 -26.61 0.61 1.66
N THR A 231 -27.13 1.68 1.07
CA THR A 231 -26.54 3.02 1.15
C THR A 231 -26.51 3.51 2.60
N ASP A 232 -27.58 3.30 3.38
CA ASP A 232 -27.59 3.59 4.81
C ASP A 232 -26.54 2.77 5.59
N GLY A 233 -26.40 1.48 5.26
CA GLY A 233 -25.38 0.61 5.84
C GLY A 233 -23.94 1.07 5.54
N ILE A 234 -23.70 1.54 4.31
CA ILE A 234 -22.41 2.12 3.92
C ILE A 234 -22.15 3.41 4.70
N ALA A 235 -23.11 4.31 4.83
CA ALA A 235 -22.98 5.55 5.59
C ALA A 235 -22.60 5.29 7.06
N GLN A 236 -23.26 4.29 7.69
CA GLN A 236 -22.92 3.89 9.05
C GLN A 236 -21.49 3.31 9.15
N SER A 237 -21.11 2.44 8.21
CA SER A 237 -19.76 1.86 8.17
C SER A 237 -18.71 2.93 7.97
N THR A 238 -18.95 3.91 7.11
CA THR A 238 -18.12 5.07 6.85
C THR A 238 -17.88 5.87 8.14
N SER A 239 -18.94 6.12 8.93
CA SER A 239 -18.81 6.79 10.23
C SER A 239 -17.95 6.00 11.23
N HIS A 240 -18.09 4.69 11.29
CA HIS A 240 -17.26 3.83 12.15
C HIS A 240 -15.79 3.82 11.73
N ILE A 241 -15.51 3.79 10.42
CA ILE A 241 -14.15 3.87 9.92
C ILE A 241 -13.53 5.21 10.29
N GLN A 242 -14.26 6.32 10.17
CA GLN A 242 -13.80 7.65 10.57
C GLN A 242 -13.34 7.66 12.04
N GLN A 243 -14.16 7.14 12.97
CA GLN A 243 -13.80 7.04 14.38
C GLN A 243 -12.56 6.18 14.63
N SER A 244 -12.43 5.09 13.86
CA SER A 244 -11.27 4.19 13.96
C SER A 244 -9.98 4.89 13.49
N VAL A 245 -10.05 5.64 12.39
CA VAL A 245 -8.92 6.41 11.86
C VAL A 245 -8.50 7.51 12.84
N ASP A 246 -9.44 8.22 13.46
CA ASP A 246 -9.15 9.23 14.48
C ASP A 246 -8.44 8.61 15.70
N SER A 247 -8.86 7.40 16.10
CA SER A 247 -8.22 6.65 17.18
C SER A 247 -6.79 6.21 16.81
N VAL A 248 -6.59 5.73 15.58
CA VAL A 248 -5.26 5.38 15.06
C VAL A 248 -4.36 6.62 15.03
N LYS A 249 -4.84 7.74 14.51
CA LYS A 249 -4.09 9.00 14.47
C LYS A 249 -3.63 9.47 15.85
N SER A 250 -4.52 9.40 16.84
CA SER A 250 -4.18 9.69 18.23
C SER A 250 -3.11 8.75 18.78
N GLY A 251 -3.25 7.44 18.51
CA GLY A 251 -2.26 6.43 18.90
C GLY A 251 -0.88 6.64 18.27
N LEU A 252 -0.82 6.95 16.97
CA LEU A 252 0.42 7.26 16.26
C LEU A 252 1.12 8.49 16.85
N SER A 253 0.37 9.56 17.15
CA SER A 253 0.91 10.77 17.76
C SER A 253 1.50 10.51 19.15
N SER A 254 0.81 9.73 19.99
CA SER A 254 1.32 9.32 21.31
C SER A 254 2.59 8.49 21.18
N PHE A 255 2.59 7.50 20.28
CA PHE A 255 3.75 6.63 20.07
C PHE A 255 4.97 7.42 19.54
N ALA A 256 4.76 8.41 18.65
CA ALA A 256 5.82 9.27 18.16
C ALA A 256 6.42 10.13 19.30
N ALA A 257 5.59 10.65 20.21
CA ALA A 257 6.06 11.39 21.38
C ALA A 257 6.91 10.50 22.30
N ASP A 258 6.44 9.30 22.61
CA ASP A 258 7.15 8.33 23.46
C ASP A 258 8.47 7.88 22.81
N ALA A 259 8.48 7.63 21.50
CA ALA A 259 9.68 7.27 20.77
C ALA A 259 10.75 8.38 20.81
N ARG A 260 10.35 9.65 20.65
CA ARG A 260 11.26 10.80 20.77
C ARG A 260 11.81 10.95 22.19
N ALA A 261 10.96 10.78 23.21
CA ALA A 261 11.38 10.81 24.61
C ALA A 261 12.39 9.71 24.92
N ASN A 262 12.13 8.47 24.47
CA ASN A 262 13.04 7.33 24.63
C ASN A 262 14.39 7.58 23.91
N GLY A 263 14.38 8.13 22.70
CA GLY A 263 15.61 8.51 21.99
C GLY A 263 16.45 9.52 22.78
N GLY A 264 15.81 10.51 23.41
CA GLY A 264 16.47 11.46 24.31
C GLY A 264 17.12 10.78 25.53
N GLN A 265 16.41 9.87 26.19
CA GLN A 265 16.91 9.11 27.34
C GLN A 265 18.08 8.18 26.95
N LEU A 266 18.01 7.56 25.78
CA LEU A 266 19.10 6.71 25.29
C LEU A 266 20.35 7.51 25.00
N LYS A 267 20.23 8.70 24.44
CA LYS A 267 21.36 9.61 24.22
C LYS A 267 22.02 9.99 25.55
N GLU A 268 21.24 10.36 26.56
CA GLU A 268 21.77 10.64 27.90
C GLU A 268 22.46 9.41 28.51
N THR A 269 21.88 8.23 28.33
CA THR A 269 22.45 6.94 28.80
C THR A 269 23.81 6.68 28.12
N GLN A 270 23.90 6.91 26.81
CA GLN A 270 25.16 6.77 26.06
C GLN A 270 26.26 7.71 26.59
N GLU A 271 25.92 8.97 26.88
CA GLU A 271 26.85 9.93 27.48
C GLU A 271 27.32 9.49 28.88
N ARG A 272 26.43 8.91 29.68
CA ARG A 272 26.77 8.36 31.00
C ARG A 272 27.68 7.15 30.91
N LEU A 273 27.42 6.24 29.97
CA LEU A 273 28.25 5.06 29.72
C LEU A 273 29.66 5.48 29.29
N SER A 274 29.80 6.44 28.39
CA SER A 274 31.09 6.98 27.98
C SER A 274 31.88 7.59 29.16
N LYS A 275 31.20 8.31 30.06
CA LYS A 275 31.83 8.83 31.28
C LYS A 275 32.29 7.72 32.22
N LEU A 276 31.48 6.65 32.39
CA LEU A 276 31.85 5.50 33.20
C LEU A 276 33.04 4.73 32.62
N GLU A 277 33.08 4.51 31.31
CA GLU A 277 34.17 3.92 30.58
C GLU A 277 35.50 4.72 30.80
N LEU A 278 35.42 6.04 30.64
CA LEU A 278 36.59 6.92 30.91
C LEU A 278 37.01 6.85 32.37
N CYS A 279 36.08 6.83 33.30
CA CYS A 279 36.41 6.71 34.74
C CYS A 279 37.07 5.36 35.06
N ALA A 280 36.54 4.25 34.51
CA ALA A 280 37.09 2.91 34.69
C ALA A 280 38.53 2.81 34.13
N ASN A 281 38.76 3.39 32.93
CA ASN A 281 40.10 3.47 32.33
C ASN A 281 41.05 4.35 33.14
N ASP A 282 40.60 5.49 33.70
CA ASP A 282 41.44 6.34 34.56
C ASP A 282 41.83 5.59 35.86
N MET A 283 40.88 4.83 36.44
CA MET A 283 41.19 4.01 37.62
C MET A 283 42.20 2.91 37.28
N LEU A 284 42.04 2.21 36.17
CA LEU A 284 42.99 1.20 35.69
C LEU A 284 44.37 1.78 35.46
N ASP A 285 44.46 2.91 34.79
CA ASP A 285 45.72 3.59 34.51
C ASP A 285 46.42 4.11 35.78
N ARG A 286 45.67 4.60 36.78
CA ARG A 286 46.20 4.97 38.11
C ARG A 286 46.76 3.77 38.85
N LEU A 287 46.05 2.62 38.80
CA LEU A 287 46.53 1.39 39.42
C LEU A 287 47.83 0.90 38.72
N ALA A 288 47.86 0.92 37.39
CA ALA A 288 49.07 0.59 36.61
C ALA A 288 50.27 1.48 36.95
N SER A 289 50.04 2.78 37.21
CA SER A 289 51.06 3.79 37.52
C SER A 289 51.39 3.87 39.01
N SER A 290 50.71 3.12 39.92
CA SER A 290 50.92 3.20 41.40
C SER A 290 52.19 2.57 41.89
N GLY A 291 52.95 1.87 41.05
CA GLY A 291 54.09 1.06 41.43
C GLY A 291 53.75 -0.32 41.95
N ALA A 292 52.47 -0.64 42.13
CA ALA A 292 52.03 -1.99 42.43
C ALA A 292 52.15 -2.91 41.20
N ARG A 293 52.57 -4.14 41.42
CA ARG A 293 52.54 -5.14 40.35
C ARG A 293 51.12 -5.64 40.12
N ILE A 294 50.62 -5.40 38.92
CA ILE A 294 49.33 -5.92 38.43
C ILE A 294 49.59 -6.94 37.32
N ASP A 295 48.56 -7.67 36.91
CA ASP A 295 48.66 -8.63 35.80
C ASP A 295 49.17 -8.02 34.48
N ASP A 296 48.96 -6.72 34.29
CA ASP A 296 49.33 -5.97 33.11
C ASP A 296 50.80 -5.45 33.16
N THR A 297 51.46 -5.47 34.32
CA THR A 297 52.84 -4.96 34.49
C THR A 297 53.82 -5.56 33.48
N PRO A 298 53.84 -6.88 33.19
CA PRO A 298 54.76 -7.45 32.21
C PRO A 298 54.59 -6.88 30.79
N PHE A 299 53.29 -6.57 30.41
CA PHE A 299 52.98 -5.98 29.08
C PHE A 299 53.42 -4.52 29.02
N ILE A 300 53.30 -3.77 30.11
CA ILE A 300 53.77 -2.38 30.23
C ILE A 300 55.31 -2.35 30.13
N GLU A 301 56.04 -3.19 30.89
CA GLU A 301 57.47 -3.30 30.84
C GLU A 301 57.95 -3.69 29.43
N PHE A 302 57.26 -4.61 28.76
CA PHE A 302 57.55 -5.02 27.38
C PHE A 302 57.35 -3.85 26.41
N ALA A 303 56.20 -3.14 26.50
CA ALA A 303 55.90 -2.00 25.63
C ALA A 303 56.93 -0.85 25.80
N GLN A 304 57.36 -0.60 27.03
CA GLN A 304 58.42 0.37 27.30
C GLN A 304 59.80 -0.05 26.70
N ALA A 305 60.12 -1.33 26.72
CA ALA A 305 61.33 -1.85 26.09
C ALA A 305 61.25 -1.72 24.54
N ALA A 306 60.12 -2.06 23.95
CA ALA A 306 59.84 -1.91 22.52
C ALA A 306 59.89 -0.44 22.07
N ALA A 307 59.33 0.47 22.84
CA ALA A 307 59.38 1.91 22.55
C ALA A 307 60.81 2.46 22.56
N ARG A 308 61.67 1.97 23.51
CA ARG A 308 63.10 2.34 23.53
C ARG A 308 63.81 1.84 22.28
N GLU A 309 63.59 0.61 21.86
CA GLU A 309 64.19 0.05 20.62
C GLU A 309 63.78 0.87 19.39
N ILE A 310 62.52 1.23 19.26
CA ILE A 310 62.02 2.06 18.16
C ILE A 310 62.63 3.46 18.22
N HIS A 311 62.68 4.07 19.40
CA HIS A 311 63.37 5.34 19.62
C HIS A 311 64.83 5.27 19.11
N ASP A 312 65.60 4.26 19.54
CA ASP A 312 67.01 4.12 19.18
C ASP A 312 67.25 3.95 17.68
N VAL A 313 66.33 3.22 16.99
CA VAL A 313 66.33 3.05 15.53
C VAL A 313 66.11 4.37 14.80
N ILE A 314 65.12 5.16 15.25
CA ILE A 314 64.84 6.47 14.65
C ILE A 314 66.02 7.45 14.89
N GLU A 315 66.48 7.53 16.11
CA GLU A 315 67.67 8.40 16.45
C GLU A 315 68.92 8.01 15.64
N ALA A 316 69.19 6.70 15.54
CA ALA A 316 70.32 6.21 14.73
C ALA A 316 70.12 6.54 13.24
N GLY A 317 68.91 6.47 12.69
CA GLY A 317 68.57 6.88 11.32
C GLY A 317 68.84 8.36 11.07
N ILE A 318 68.47 9.20 12.02
CA ILE A 318 68.82 10.65 11.97
C ILE A 318 70.30 10.87 12.00
N VAL A 319 71.06 10.20 12.89
CA VAL A 319 72.50 10.33 13.00
C VAL A 319 73.23 9.86 11.72
N ARG A 320 72.76 8.80 11.06
CA ARG A 320 73.26 8.31 9.79
C ARG A 320 72.84 9.14 8.58
N GLY A 321 72.00 10.12 8.75
CA GLY A 321 71.47 10.94 7.65
C GLY A 321 70.49 10.20 6.72
N GLU A 322 69.92 9.09 7.16
CA GLU A 322 68.88 8.31 6.42
C GLU A 322 67.57 9.02 6.41
N ILE A 323 67.27 9.86 7.43
CA ILE A 323 66.07 10.68 7.55
C ILE A 323 66.45 12.00 8.26
N GLY A 324 65.76 13.09 7.86
CA GLY A 324 65.89 14.38 8.54
C GLY A 324 64.95 14.47 9.75
N VAL A 325 65.34 15.30 10.75
CA VAL A 325 64.45 15.55 11.91
C VAL A 325 63.09 16.10 11.47
N ASP A 326 63.11 17.06 10.52
CA ASP A 326 61.87 17.65 9.98
C ASP A 326 61.00 16.64 9.20
N ASP A 327 61.60 15.56 8.68
CA ASP A 327 60.90 14.49 7.99
C ASP A 327 60.21 13.54 8.98
N VAL A 328 60.85 13.25 10.13
CA VAL A 328 60.23 12.48 11.23
C VAL A 328 59.02 13.21 11.81
N PHE A 329 59.07 14.53 11.89
CA PHE A 329 57.97 15.37 12.39
C PHE A 329 57.07 15.94 11.29
N ASP A 330 57.10 15.39 10.08
CA ASP A 330 56.25 15.82 8.98
C ASP A 330 54.79 15.49 9.25
N THR A 331 53.96 16.53 9.39
CA THR A 331 52.49 16.44 9.56
C THR A 331 51.73 16.93 8.33
N ASN A 332 52.42 17.06 7.20
CA ASN A 332 51.81 17.36 5.91
C ASN A 332 51.27 16.05 5.29
N TYR A 333 50.07 15.67 5.67
CA TYR A 333 49.40 14.44 5.20
C TYR A 333 48.94 14.61 3.77
N VAL A 334 49.63 14.04 2.79
CA VAL A 334 49.29 14.07 1.38
C VAL A 334 48.36 12.87 1.07
N ALA A 335 47.14 13.15 0.66
CA ALA A 335 46.19 12.09 0.33
C ALA A 335 46.65 11.25 -0.87
N MET A 336 46.66 9.93 -0.70
CA MET A 336 47.01 8.99 -1.76
C MET A 336 45.79 8.80 -2.70
N PRO A 337 45.98 9.00 -4.01
CA PRO A 337 44.88 8.85 -4.96
C PRO A 337 44.38 7.40 -5.01
N ASN A 338 43.07 7.25 -5.28
CA ASN A 338 42.41 5.95 -5.46
C ASN A 338 42.49 5.01 -4.24
N THR A 339 42.52 5.55 -3.02
CA THR A 339 42.49 4.76 -1.78
C THR A 339 41.11 4.90 -1.08
N ASN A 340 40.53 3.78 -0.65
CA ASN A 340 39.29 3.74 0.11
C ASN A 340 39.37 2.60 1.16
N PRO A 341 39.41 2.90 2.48
CA PRO A 341 39.49 4.24 3.10
C PRO A 341 40.73 5.03 2.68
N VAL A 342 40.61 6.36 2.71
CA VAL A 342 41.70 7.26 2.30
C VAL A 342 42.96 7.01 3.12
N GLN A 343 44.08 6.80 2.45
CA GLN A 343 45.43 6.77 3.04
C GLN A 343 46.17 8.08 2.75
N TRP A 344 47.08 8.46 3.63
CA TRP A 344 47.90 9.66 3.49
C TRP A 344 49.34 9.30 3.58
N GLU A 345 50.20 10.05 2.92
CA GLU A 345 51.65 9.89 2.92
C GLU A 345 52.33 11.08 3.59
N THR A 346 53.37 10.80 4.37
CA THR A 346 54.27 11.76 4.94
C THR A 346 55.72 11.35 4.61
N ARG A 347 56.66 12.24 4.75
CA ARG A 347 58.09 11.96 4.50
C ARG A 347 58.69 10.91 5.45
N PHE A 348 58.03 10.60 6.56
CA PHE A 348 58.43 9.57 7.52
C PHE A 348 58.01 8.15 7.10
N CYS A 349 57.07 7.98 6.20
CA CYS A 349 56.47 6.68 5.88
C CYS A 349 57.48 5.65 5.39
N ASP A 350 58.33 6.00 4.42
CA ASP A 350 59.28 5.06 3.82
C ASP A 350 60.38 4.63 4.83
N PHE A 351 60.85 5.54 5.69
CA PHE A 351 61.75 5.19 6.77
C PHE A 351 61.06 4.26 7.78
N ALA A 352 59.82 4.56 8.17
CA ALA A 352 59.08 3.75 9.12
C ALA A 352 58.78 2.35 8.56
N ASP A 353 58.42 2.24 7.29
CA ASP A 353 58.21 0.95 6.63
C ASP A 353 59.47 0.10 6.56
N LYS A 354 60.63 0.72 6.34
CA LYS A 354 61.91 0.03 6.21
C LYS A 354 62.54 -0.36 7.54
N HIS A 355 62.43 0.48 8.56
CA HIS A 355 63.20 0.33 9.79
C HIS A 355 62.35 0.02 11.02
N VAL A 356 61.11 0.54 11.10
CA VAL A 356 60.21 0.35 12.26
C VAL A 356 59.32 -0.86 12.05
N ARG A 357 58.69 -1.05 10.87
CA ARG A 357 57.82 -2.20 10.60
C ARG A 357 58.46 -3.57 10.92
N PRO A 358 59.72 -3.86 10.57
CA PRO A 358 60.31 -5.14 10.94
C PRO A 358 60.41 -5.37 12.44
N ILE A 359 60.54 -4.29 13.24
CA ILE A 359 60.52 -4.37 14.71
C ILE A 359 59.09 -4.73 15.14
N LEU A 360 58.06 -4.02 14.63
CA LEU A 360 56.68 -4.28 14.97
C LEU A 360 56.27 -5.74 14.65
N ASP A 361 56.68 -6.26 13.49
CA ASP A 361 56.41 -7.65 13.09
C ASP A 361 57.10 -8.67 14.01
N ARG A 362 58.33 -8.44 14.38
CA ARG A 362 59.08 -9.30 15.29
C ARG A 362 58.43 -9.33 16.67
N LEU A 363 58.06 -8.17 17.22
CA LEU A 363 57.43 -8.04 18.52
C LEU A 363 56.10 -8.82 18.60
N MET A 364 55.33 -8.84 17.51
CA MET A 364 54.08 -9.63 17.44
C MET A 364 54.32 -11.14 17.58
N GLY A 365 55.46 -11.64 17.18
CA GLY A 365 55.85 -13.04 17.28
C GLY A 365 56.26 -13.50 18.69
N GLU A 366 56.52 -12.59 19.64
CA GLU A 366 57.04 -12.92 20.95
C GLU A 366 55.97 -13.46 21.93
N GLN A 367 54.68 -13.09 21.73
CA GLN A 367 53.59 -13.54 22.60
C GLN A 367 52.31 -13.76 21.80
N PRO A 368 51.61 -14.89 21.99
CA PRO A 368 50.34 -15.17 21.27
C PRO A 368 49.17 -14.28 21.72
N LEU A 369 49.32 -13.55 22.80
CA LEU A 369 48.31 -12.62 23.31
C LEU A 369 48.34 -11.27 22.60
N PHE A 370 49.40 -10.94 21.88
CA PHE A 370 49.49 -9.67 21.16
C PHE A 370 48.54 -9.65 19.98
N ILE A 371 47.85 -8.53 19.79
CA ILE A 371 46.85 -8.32 18.73
C ILE A 371 47.34 -7.30 17.73
N ALA A 372 47.97 -6.24 18.19
CA ALA A 372 48.52 -5.19 17.35
C ALA A 372 49.72 -4.52 17.99
N SER A 373 50.65 -4.07 17.15
CA SER A 373 51.76 -3.24 17.51
C SER A 373 51.88 -2.13 16.46
N ALA A 374 51.92 -0.89 16.93
CA ALA A 374 51.89 0.27 16.02
C ALA A 374 52.62 1.47 16.63
N ILE A 375 52.93 2.46 15.79
CA ILE A 375 53.34 3.79 16.22
C ILE A 375 52.33 4.82 15.69
N THR A 376 51.95 5.77 16.54
CA THR A 376 51.07 6.89 16.19
C THR A 376 51.76 8.21 16.48
N ASP A 377 51.62 9.18 15.57
CA ASP A 377 52.08 10.54 15.84
C ASP A 377 51.13 11.29 16.79
N ILE A 378 51.44 12.55 17.09
CA ILE A 378 50.64 13.42 17.96
C ILE A 378 49.21 13.72 17.44
N ASN A 379 48.90 13.38 16.19
CA ASN A 379 47.60 13.53 15.57
C ASN A 379 46.85 12.17 15.40
N GLY A 380 47.45 11.07 15.93
CA GLY A 380 46.90 9.73 15.79
C GLY A 380 47.09 9.08 14.41
N TYR A 381 48.00 9.62 13.61
CA TYR A 381 48.35 9.08 12.30
C TYR A 381 49.38 7.95 12.45
N LEU A 382 49.16 6.85 11.72
CA LEU A 382 50.01 5.67 11.65
C LEU A 382 50.83 5.69 10.38
N PRO A 383 52.13 6.12 10.39
CA PRO A 383 52.96 6.11 9.20
C PRO A 383 53.23 4.70 8.69
N THR A 384 53.25 3.71 9.60
CA THR A 384 53.40 2.28 9.31
C THR A 384 52.60 1.45 10.32
N HIS A 385 52.38 0.17 10.01
CA HIS A 385 51.76 -0.83 10.88
C HIS A 385 52.45 -2.18 10.65
N ILE A 386 52.12 -3.22 11.41
CA ILE A 386 52.58 -4.59 11.14
C ILE A 386 52.23 -4.99 9.70
N SER A 387 53.02 -5.88 9.12
CA SER A 387 52.90 -6.29 7.71
C SER A 387 51.49 -6.88 7.41
N GLU A 388 50.91 -7.61 8.34
CA GLU A 388 49.53 -8.15 8.19
C GLU A 388 48.47 -7.05 7.99
N ARG A 389 48.68 -5.87 8.59
CA ARG A 389 47.77 -4.72 8.52
C ARG A 389 48.24 -3.59 7.60
N SER A 390 49.28 -3.85 6.82
CA SER A 390 49.86 -2.91 5.85
C SER A 390 49.80 -3.46 4.43
N GLN A 391 48.73 -4.19 4.10
CA GLN A 391 48.54 -4.77 2.77
C GLN A 391 48.20 -3.68 1.75
N PRO A 392 48.52 -3.89 0.46
CA PRO A 392 48.00 -3.04 -0.60
C PRO A 392 46.48 -3.06 -0.63
N GLN A 393 45.85 -1.93 -0.90
CA GLN A 393 44.38 -1.86 -1.01
C GLN A 393 43.85 -2.64 -2.21
N SER A 394 42.72 -3.28 -2.03
CA SER A 394 41.92 -3.96 -3.05
C SER A 394 40.67 -3.12 -3.42
N ASP A 395 39.85 -3.65 -4.31
CA ASP A 395 38.54 -3.04 -4.66
C ASP A 395 37.48 -3.19 -3.55
N ASP A 396 37.76 -3.98 -2.49
CA ASP A 396 36.86 -4.19 -1.36
C ASP A 396 37.18 -3.24 -0.20
N PRO A 397 36.36 -2.21 0.06
CA PRO A 397 36.61 -1.24 1.14
C PRO A 397 36.57 -1.85 2.54
N GLU A 398 35.76 -2.92 2.77
CA GLU A 398 35.67 -3.58 4.08
C GLU A 398 36.97 -4.36 4.37
N TRP A 399 37.47 -5.08 3.38
CA TRP A 399 38.75 -5.74 3.48
C TRP A 399 39.89 -4.72 3.70
N ASN A 400 39.86 -3.61 2.94
CA ASN A 400 40.83 -2.52 3.09
C ASN A 400 40.79 -1.91 4.50
N ALA A 401 39.61 -1.73 5.08
CA ALA A 401 39.46 -1.20 6.43
C ALA A 401 40.12 -2.10 7.47
N ALA A 402 40.11 -3.41 7.27
CA ALA A 402 40.69 -4.40 8.17
C ALA A 402 42.20 -4.58 7.97
N TYR A 403 42.66 -4.66 6.72
CA TYR A 403 44.05 -5.09 6.40
C TYR A 403 44.97 -3.97 5.89
N CYS A 404 44.43 -2.78 5.59
CA CYS A 404 45.22 -1.61 5.12
C CYS A 404 45.13 -0.47 6.12
N ARG A 405 45.63 -0.70 7.34
CA ARG A 405 45.53 0.26 8.45
C ARG A 405 46.71 1.26 8.52
N ASN A 406 47.85 0.97 7.90
CA ASN A 406 48.94 1.91 7.77
C ASN A 406 48.54 3.16 6.97
N ARG A 407 49.22 4.27 7.19
CA ARG A 407 49.01 5.54 6.49
C ARG A 407 47.57 6.09 6.68
N ARG A 408 46.97 5.79 7.85
CA ARG A 408 45.61 6.26 8.23
C ARG A 408 45.66 6.95 9.59
N ASN A 409 44.62 7.73 9.88
CA ASN A 409 44.45 8.40 11.16
C ASN A 409 43.38 7.64 11.99
N PHE A 410 43.71 7.33 13.25
CA PHE A 410 42.82 6.63 14.19
C PHE A 410 42.73 7.38 15.52
N ILE A 411 42.68 8.71 15.47
CA ILE A 411 42.54 9.53 16.67
C ILE A 411 41.16 9.36 17.31
N ASP A 412 41.12 8.75 18.47
CA ASP A 412 39.94 8.67 19.34
C ASP A 412 40.22 9.35 20.69
N ASP A 413 39.29 9.30 21.62
CA ASP A 413 39.41 9.93 22.93
C ASP A 413 40.49 9.26 23.80
N VAL A 414 40.69 7.95 23.65
CA VAL A 414 41.73 7.21 24.39
C VAL A 414 43.11 7.61 23.86
N THR A 415 43.28 7.60 22.54
CA THR A 415 44.56 8.03 21.87
C THR A 415 44.87 9.49 22.20
N ARG A 416 43.88 10.42 22.19
CA ARG A 416 44.07 11.81 22.60
C ARG A 416 44.56 11.92 24.04
N ARG A 417 44.00 11.14 24.96
CA ARG A 417 44.42 11.11 26.37
C ARG A 417 45.86 10.55 26.50
N ALA A 418 46.18 9.50 25.76
CA ALA A 418 47.50 8.91 25.75
C ALA A 418 48.57 9.90 25.21
N ILE A 419 48.24 10.65 24.17
CA ILE A 419 49.14 11.70 23.63
C ILE A 419 49.34 12.85 24.62
N ALA A 420 48.28 13.23 25.34
CA ALA A 420 48.32 14.27 26.38
C ALA A 420 48.97 13.80 27.70
N SER A 421 49.17 12.50 27.88
CA SER A 421 49.75 11.94 29.10
C SER A 421 51.26 12.23 29.19
N GLU A 422 51.68 12.68 30.36
CA GLU A 422 53.12 12.86 30.72
C GLU A 422 53.74 11.64 31.41
N LYS A 423 52.96 10.57 31.60
CA LYS A 423 53.41 9.33 32.24
C LYS A 423 54.31 8.53 31.32
N ASP A 424 55.16 7.66 31.92
CA ASP A 424 56.04 6.75 31.18
C ASP A 424 55.27 5.68 30.37
N ALA A 425 54.03 5.42 30.74
CA ALA A 425 53.10 4.57 30.02
C ALA A 425 51.63 4.88 30.47
N MET A 426 50.66 4.70 29.60
CA MET A 426 49.25 4.73 29.88
C MET A 426 48.63 3.40 29.49
N LEU A 427 47.78 2.83 30.36
CA LEU A 427 47.05 1.61 30.10
C LEU A 427 45.57 1.95 29.92
N ALA A 428 44.96 1.47 28.83
CA ALA A 428 43.53 1.61 28.58
C ALA A 428 42.94 0.30 28.06
N THR A 429 41.68 0.11 28.32
CA THR A 429 40.89 -1.01 27.80
C THR A 429 39.81 -0.45 26.88
N TYR A 430 39.54 -1.10 25.76
CA TYR A 430 38.45 -0.74 24.86
C TYR A 430 37.97 -1.97 24.10
N SER A 431 36.76 -1.84 23.56
CA SER A 431 36.17 -2.85 22.70
C SER A 431 36.55 -2.58 21.26
N MET A 432 37.28 -3.49 20.64
CA MET A 432 37.71 -3.37 19.23
C MET A 432 36.78 -4.23 18.36
N GLU A 433 36.13 -3.65 17.38
CA GLU A 433 35.38 -4.40 16.37
C GLU A 433 36.31 -5.23 15.49
N PHE A 434 36.16 -6.54 15.52
CA PHE A 434 37.05 -7.47 14.82
C PHE A 434 36.45 -7.97 13.51
N SER A 435 35.13 -8.07 13.43
CA SER A 435 34.32 -8.38 12.23
C SER A 435 32.87 -8.05 12.52
N GLN A 436 32.01 -7.89 11.50
CA GLN A 436 30.60 -7.49 11.59
C GLN A 436 29.91 -7.89 12.91
N GLY A 437 29.83 -6.93 13.86
CA GLY A 437 29.18 -7.09 15.17
C GLY A 437 29.90 -7.96 16.19
N ARG A 438 31.15 -8.40 15.96
CA ARG A 438 31.99 -9.07 16.93
C ARG A 438 33.00 -8.10 17.53
N HIS A 439 32.81 -7.80 18.80
CA HIS A 439 33.72 -6.98 19.57
C HIS A 439 34.66 -7.86 20.37
N LEU A 440 35.94 -7.46 20.40
CA LEU A 440 36.99 -8.08 21.22
C LEU A 440 37.46 -7.08 22.24
N ALA A 441 37.39 -7.48 23.50
CA ALA A 441 38.02 -6.73 24.59
C ALA A 441 39.51 -6.74 24.47
N VAL A 442 40.11 -5.58 24.29
CA VAL A 442 41.57 -5.40 24.18
C VAL A 442 42.06 -4.40 25.20
N LYS A 443 43.26 -4.69 25.74
CA LYS A 443 44.01 -3.73 26.49
C LYS A 443 45.11 -3.15 25.59
N ASN A 444 45.35 -1.85 25.70
CA ASN A 444 46.36 -1.16 24.95
C ASN A 444 47.30 -0.39 25.90
N VAL A 445 48.57 -0.63 25.76
CA VAL A 445 49.64 0.15 26.44
C VAL A 445 50.16 1.18 25.47
N PHE A 446 50.03 2.44 25.83
CA PHE A 446 50.57 3.58 25.11
C PHE A 446 51.87 4.03 25.79
N VAL A 447 52.97 4.01 25.09
CA VAL A 447 54.26 4.48 25.59
C VAL A 447 54.68 5.71 24.79
N PRO A 448 55.02 6.85 25.44
CA PRO A 448 55.43 8.06 24.75
C PRO A 448 56.74 7.88 23.98
N LEU A 449 56.74 8.29 22.73
CA LEU A 449 57.95 8.37 21.89
C LEU A 449 58.45 9.83 21.83
N TRP A 450 59.66 10.03 22.32
CA TRP A 450 60.34 11.32 22.32
C TRP A 450 61.54 11.23 21.37
N ILE A 451 61.61 12.07 20.32
CA ILE A 451 62.66 12.11 19.34
C ILE A 451 63.34 13.48 19.44
N ARG A 452 64.66 13.52 19.61
CA ARG A 452 65.42 14.78 19.84
C ARG A 452 64.81 15.62 21.00
N GLY A 453 64.29 14.97 22.05
CA GLY A 453 63.70 15.65 23.20
C GLY A 453 62.33 16.28 22.92
N ARG A 454 61.75 16.06 21.74
CA ARG A 454 60.40 16.51 21.37
C ARG A 454 59.44 15.32 21.31
N ARG A 455 58.23 15.49 21.84
CA ARG A 455 57.19 14.48 21.75
C ARG A 455 56.85 14.23 20.28
N TRP A 456 57.03 13.00 19.80
CA TRP A 456 56.63 12.58 18.46
C TRP A 456 55.23 11.98 18.43
N GLY A 457 54.91 11.14 19.40
CA GLY A 457 53.66 10.42 19.49
C GLY A 457 53.73 9.27 20.51
N ASN A 458 53.14 8.13 20.18
CA ASN A 458 53.18 6.92 21.01
C ASN A 458 53.65 5.69 20.25
N TYR A 459 54.25 4.74 20.97
CA TYR A 459 54.24 3.33 20.63
C TYR A 459 53.00 2.72 21.31
N GLU A 460 52.30 1.85 20.62
CA GLU A 460 51.04 1.21 21.05
C GLU A 460 51.18 -0.31 20.96
N LEU A 461 50.87 -1.02 22.07
CA LEU A 461 50.81 -2.47 22.15
C LEU A 461 49.44 -2.90 22.61
N ALA A 462 48.65 -3.46 21.66
CA ALA A 462 47.36 -4.05 21.97
C ALA A 462 47.50 -5.56 22.26
N TYR A 463 46.91 -6.02 23.34
CA TYR A 463 46.94 -7.43 23.73
C TYR A 463 45.60 -7.90 24.31
N ARG A 464 45.36 -9.23 24.22
CA ARG A 464 44.17 -9.87 24.79
C ARG A 464 44.45 -10.25 26.25
N ASP A 465 43.54 -9.94 27.13
CA ASP A 465 43.55 -10.48 28.49
C ASP A 465 42.78 -11.81 28.52
N GLU A 466 43.49 -12.95 28.76
CA GLU A 466 42.88 -14.27 28.80
C GLU A 466 41.86 -14.43 29.95
N LYS A 467 41.93 -13.55 30.96
CA LYS A 467 41.04 -13.57 32.13
C LYS A 467 39.82 -12.67 31.97
N MET A 468 39.74 -11.90 30.90
CA MET A 468 38.63 -11.10 30.50
C MET A 468 37.81 -11.88 29.44
N ARG A 469 36.68 -12.46 29.82
CA ARG A 469 35.70 -13.06 28.94
C ARG A 469 34.51 -12.16 28.78
#